data_d0ef74bad0121a110347809dc74e248a
#
_entry.id   d0ef74bad0121a110347809dc74e248a
#
_cell.length_a   1.000
_cell.length_b   1.000
_cell.length_c   1.000
_cell.angle_alpha   90.00
_cell.angle_beta   90.00
_cell.angle_gamma   90.00
#
_symmetry.space_group_name_H-M   'P 1'
#
loop_
_entity.id
_entity.type
_entity.pdbx_description
1 polymer ?
#
loop_
_entity_poly.entity_id
_entity_poly.type
_entity_poly.pdbx_seq_one_letter_code
_entity_poly.pdbx_strand_id
1 'polypeptide(L)'
;MENNVYALSATPSIGKAKLLVIPVWFTNSSKYIAVDKKEQVRSDIQNAYFGSEEETGWHSVKSYYETLSHGRLSLEGTVANWYECGKSSSSYYSETTGADNTMTLVQKASDAYFASNPRESRKDYDLDGDGYLDGVMLIYGAPDYSSLKDKDDNASNLWAYTFWIQDSDKQNAANPGANVFFWASYDFMYSEGSKAKNRAGSNYGGGDTSHCTLDAHTYIHEMGHAFGLDDYYDYSQKYIPAGGFSMQDMNVGSHDPYSSLALGWTDPYIPTEDCKISLRPFTETGDAVLLSTDPGSVDSAFGEYLLLEFYTPTGLNQLDSTYSYSNYATGPSSSGIRVWHVDTRLAYLTYAQMQDQNADFVASQLTSDPTLENCGVTLAFSNTYYSSETEDYVSVLGKKYADYNQLQLIRNDETATHQCDMFVSNADLFRDGESFSMSTFSNQFMKKGKMNSGESLGWSFSVDIQGSGKNAVAELKIQKV
;
A
#
# COMPACT_ATOMS: atom_id res chain seq x y z
N MET A 1 -2.74 2.54 19.94
CA MET A 1 -3.91 2.84 19.08
C MET A 1 -4.48 1.53 18.59
N GLU A 2 -5.79 1.39 18.49
CA GLU A 2 -6.40 0.18 17.94
C GLU A 2 -6.16 0.11 16.43
N ASN A 3 -6.12 -1.11 15.86
CA ASN A 3 -5.97 -1.30 14.42
C ASN A 3 -7.15 -0.69 13.69
N ASN A 4 -6.86 0.21 12.77
CA ASN A 4 -7.86 0.99 12.07
C ASN A 4 -7.77 0.75 10.58
N VAL A 5 -8.16 -0.45 10.16
CA VAL A 5 -8.19 -0.82 8.75
C VAL A 5 -9.63 -0.78 8.26
N TYR A 6 -9.83 -0.21 7.09
CA TYR A 6 -11.16 -0.01 6.49
C TYR A 6 -11.85 -1.30 6.10
N ALA A 7 -11.09 -2.35 5.84
CA ALA A 7 -11.61 -3.60 5.34
C ALA A 7 -12.00 -4.52 6.49
N LEU A 8 -13.27 -4.87 6.55
CA LEU A 8 -13.73 -6.00 7.34
C LEU A 8 -13.02 -7.27 6.84
N SER A 9 -12.44 -8.04 7.76
CA SER A 9 -11.76 -9.30 7.43
C SER A 9 -10.55 -9.11 6.48
N ALA A 10 -9.73 -8.12 6.74
CA ALA A 10 -8.41 -7.96 6.11
C ALA A 10 -7.41 -8.97 6.68
N THR A 11 -6.27 -9.14 6.00
CA THR A 11 -5.16 -9.90 6.56
C THR A 11 -4.71 -9.29 7.90
N PRO A 12 -4.49 -10.07 8.96
CA PRO A 12 -4.01 -9.56 10.24
C PRO A 12 -2.68 -8.81 10.09
N SER A 13 -2.65 -7.56 10.56
CA SER A 13 -1.45 -6.71 10.48
C SER A 13 -0.53 -6.83 11.71
N ILE A 14 -1.02 -7.41 12.80
CA ILE A 14 -0.29 -7.60 14.06
C ILE A 14 -0.33 -9.06 14.49
N GLY A 15 0.74 -9.51 15.13
CA GLY A 15 0.88 -10.88 15.59
C GLY A 15 1.30 -11.79 14.45
N LYS A 16 0.47 -12.76 14.10
CA LYS A 16 0.77 -13.70 13.02
C LYS A 16 -0.30 -13.63 11.95
N ALA A 17 0.13 -13.74 10.68
CA ALA A 17 -0.74 -13.98 9.54
C ALA A 17 -0.16 -15.13 8.72
N LYS A 18 -1.03 -15.96 8.14
CA LYS A 18 -0.58 -17.11 7.34
C LYS A 18 -1.24 -17.09 5.96
N LEU A 19 -0.43 -16.88 4.94
CA LEU A 19 -0.85 -16.78 3.55
C LEU A 19 -0.87 -18.13 2.86
N LEU A 20 -1.90 -18.35 2.03
CA LEU A 20 -1.95 -19.46 1.09
C LEU A 20 -1.65 -18.92 -0.33
N VAL A 21 -0.44 -19.18 -0.83
CA VAL A 21 -0.03 -18.77 -2.17
C VAL A 21 -0.27 -19.92 -3.14
N ILE A 22 -1.11 -19.71 -4.14
CA ILE A 22 -1.48 -20.73 -5.11
C ILE A 22 -1.08 -20.32 -6.52
N PRO A 23 -0.01 -20.89 -7.10
CA PRO A 23 0.29 -20.71 -8.50
C PRO A 23 -0.81 -21.31 -9.38
N VAL A 24 -1.32 -20.55 -10.35
CA VAL A 24 -2.43 -20.96 -11.24
C VAL A 24 -1.89 -21.27 -12.63
N TRP A 25 -2.15 -22.48 -13.11
CA TRP A 25 -1.77 -22.92 -14.44
C TRP A 25 -2.98 -22.93 -15.36
N PHE A 26 -2.97 -22.08 -16.39
CA PHE A 26 -3.96 -22.08 -17.46
C PHE A 26 -3.65 -23.15 -18.51
N THR A 27 -4.64 -23.54 -19.30
CA THR A 27 -4.44 -24.50 -20.40
C THR A 27 -3.43 -24.02 -21.45
N ASN A 28 -3.16 -22.72 -21.50
CA ASN A 28 -2.20 -22.06 -22.39
C ASN A 28 -0.96 -21.52 -21.68
N SER A 29 -0.75 -21.75 -20.40
CA SER A 29 0.43 -21.26 -19.65
C SER A 29 1.76 -21.73 -20.25
N SER A 30 1.78 -22.91 -20.90
CA SER A 30 2.97 -23.41 -21.59
C SER A 30 3.44 -22.55 -22.76
N LYS A 31 2.64 -21.58 -23.22
CA LYS A 31 3.08 -20.58 -24.20
C LYS A 31 4.01 -19.54 -23.58
N TYR A 32 3.94 -19.34 -22.25
CA TYR A 32 4.62 -18.27 -21.52
C TYR A 32 5.70 -18.81 -20.59
N ILE A 33 5.44 -19.95 -19.95
CA ILE A 33 6.36 -20.65 -19.06
C ILE A 33 6.72 -21.98 -19.70
N ALA A 34 8.00 -22.19 -20.01
CA ALA A 34 8.46 -23.48 -20.52
C ALA A 34 8.16 -24.59 -19.50
N VAL A 35 7.67 -25.73 -19.97
CA VAL A 35 7.18 -26.81 -19.08
C VAL A 35 8.28 -27.31 -18.14
N ASP A 36 9.53 -27.37 -18.61
CA ASP A 36 10.71 -27.74 -17.82
C ASP A 36 11.13 -26.66 -16.81
N LYS A 37 10.56 -25.44 -16.89
CA LYS A 37 10.76 -24.31 -15.95
C LYS A 37 9.65 -24.16 -14.92
N LYS A 38 8.58 -24.94 -15.03
CA LYS A 38 7.40 -24.84 -14.16
C LYS A 38 7.77 -24.87 -12.67
N GLU A 39 8.62 -25.81 -12.26
CA GLU A 39 9.07 -25.91 -10.87
C GLU A 39 10.05 -24.80 -10.45
N GLN A 40 10.87 -24.32 -11.40
CA GLN A 40 11.73 -23.16 -11.13
C GLN A 40 10.89 -21.91 -10.83
N VAL A 41 9.86 -21.64 -11.65
CA VAL A 41 8.95 -20.51 -11.43
C VAL A 41 8.20 -20.63 -10.09
N ARG A 42 7.75 -21.82 -9.73
CA ARG A 42 7.14 -22.06 -8.42
C ARG A 42 8.11 -21.81 -7.26
N SER A 43 9.36 -22.23 -7.40
CA SER A 43 10.42 -21.92 -6.43
C SER A 43 10.72 -20.43 -6.34
N ASP A 44 10.68 -19.72 -7.46
CA ASP A 44 10.87 -18.27 -7.49
C ASP A 44 9.68 -17.54 -6.82
N ILE A 45 8.44 -18.02 -7.00
CA ILE A 45 7.28 -17.53 -6.23
C ILE A 45 7.50 -17.74 -4.73
N GLN A 46 8.01 -18.93 -4.32
CA GLN A 46 8.34 -19.20 -2.92
C GLN A 46 9.35 -18.19 -2.38
N ASN A 47 10.39 -17.88 -3.15
CA ASN A 47 11.41 -16.91 -2.75
C ASN A 47 10.87 -15.47 -2.75
N ALA A 48 10.05 -15.08 -3.73
CA ALA A 48 9.44 -13.75 -3.77
C ALA A 48 8.53 -13.48 -2.57
N TYR A 49 7.83 -14.52 -2.07
CA TYR A 49 6.96 -14.38 -0.89
C TYR A 49 7.69 -14.58 0.44
N PHE A 50 8.55 -15.58 0.55
CA PHE A 50 9.08 -16.05 1.84
C PHE A 50 10.60 -16.24 1.86
N GLY A 51 11.29 -15.90 0.77
CA GLY A 51 12.74 -16.02 0.68
C GLY A 51 13.48 -15.01 1.54
N SER A 52 14.78 -15.28 1.72
CA SER A 52 15.69 -14.35 2.36
C SER A 52 16.07 -13.20 1.43
N GLU A 53 16.63 -12.12 1.98
CA GLU A 53 17.19 -11.01 1.20
C GLU A 53 18.32 -11.46 0.27
N GLU A 54 19.08 -12.53 0.62
CA GLU A 54 20.10 -13.10 -0.24
C GLU A 54 19.49 -13.75 -1.51
N GLU A 55 18.36 -14.44 -1.36
CA GLU A 55 17.67 -15.13 -2.46
C GLU A 55 16.97 -14.15 -3.40
N THR A 56 16.35 -13.11 -2.85
CA THR A 56 15.64 -12.09 -3.65
C THR A 56 16.56 -10.96 -4.12
N GLY A 57 17.64 -10.70 -3.40
CA GLY A 57 18.55 -9.59 -3.68
C GLY A 57 18.06 -8.23 -3.16
N TRP A 58 16.93 -8.20 -2.50
CA TRP A 58 16.37 -7.09 -1.72
C TRP A 58 15.47 -7.70 -0.63
N HIS A 59 14.14 -7.55 -0.72
CA HIS A 59 13.19 -8.12 0.21
C HIS A 59 12.22 -9.07 -0.50
N SER A 60 11.76 -10.09 0.21
CA SER A 60 10.54 -10.83 -0.08
C SER A 60 9.35 -10.12 0.56
N VAL A 61 8.12 -10.52 0.23
CA VAL A 61 6.91 -10.04 0.91
C VAL A 61 7.06 -10.20 2.43
N LYS A 62 7.47 -11.38 2.89
CA LYS A 62 7.69 -11.67 4.32
C LYS A 62 8.74 -10.75 4.94
N SER A 63 9.96 -10.74 4.42
CA SER A 63 11.06 -9.98 5.03
C SER A 63 10.81 -8.48 5.02
N TYR A 64 10.13 -7.97 3.99
CA TYR A 64 9.74 -6.57 3.90
C TYR A 64 8.79 -6.17 5.05
N TYR A 65 7.70 -6.91 5.21
CA TYR A 65 6.69 -6.57 6.22
C TYR A 65 7.14 -6.87 7.64
N GLU A 66 7.93 -7.92 7.86
CA GLU A 66 8.54 -8.17 9.17
C GLU A 66 9.53 -7.07 9.57
N THR A 67 10.29 -6.53 8.60
CA THR A 67 11.18 -5.38 8.82
C THR A 67 10.38 -4.11 9.10
N LEU A 68 9.43 -3.76 8.22
CA LEU A 68 8.64 -2.54 8.32
C LEU A 68 7.79 -2.48 9.60
N SER A 69 7.24 -3.63 10.02
CA SER A 69 6.45 -3.72 11.26
C SER A 69 7.30 -3.73 12.54
N HIS A 70 8.63 -3.67 12.41
CA HIS A 70 9.57 -3.79 13.54
C HIS A 70 9.30 -5.06 14.38
N GLY A 71 8.93 -6.16 13.69
CA GLY A 71 8.62 -7.45 14.31
C GLY A 71 7.25 -7.52 15.00
N ARG A 72 6.37 -6.54 14.82
CA ARG A 72 4.98 -6.63 15.33
C ARG A 72 4.13 -7.60 14.52
N LEU A 73 4.49 -7.83 13.25
CA LEU A 73 3.92 -8.85 12.38
C LEU A 73 4.93 -9.97 12.13
N SER A 74 4.48 -11.21 12.19
CA SER A 74 5.18 -12.38 11.67
C SER A 74 4.36 -12.99 10.54
N LEU A 75 4.86 -12.91 9.33
CA LEU A 75 4.18 -13.39 8.14
C LEU A 75 4.67 -14.80 7.79
N GLU A 76 3.78 -15.77 7.86
CA GLU A 76 4.04 -17.16 7.49
C GLU A 76 3.22 -17.54 6.24
N GLY A 77 3.52 -18.66 5.63
CA GLY A 77 2.71 -19.13 4.52
C GLY A 77 3.25 -20.34 3.80
N THR A 78 2.46 -20.79 2.84
CA THR A 78 2.78 -21.95 2.01
C THR A 78 2.55 -21.62 0.55
N VAL A 79 3.50 -21.97 -0.33
CA VAL A 79 3.31 -21.97 -1.77
C VAL A 79 2.90 -23.36 -2.23
N ALA A 80 1.64 -23.48 -2.67
CA ALA A 80 1.07 -24.72 -3.15
C ALA A 80 1.74 -25.21 -4.45
N ASN A 81 1.45 -26.44 -4.82
CA ASN A 81 1.70 -26.89 -6.19
C ASN A 81 0.80 -26.12 -7.17
N TRP A 82 1.21 -26.06 -8.44
CA TRP A 82 0.41 -25.43 -9.48
C TRP A 82 -1.01 -26.00 -9.53
N TYR A 83 -1.99 -25.12 -9.42
CA TYR A 83 -3.39 -25.45 -9.61
C TYR A 83 -3.76 -25.38 -11.09
N GLU A 84 -4.08 -26.52 -11.69
CA GLU A 84 -4.53 -26.62 -13.08
C GLU A 84 -6.01 -26.21 -13.17
N CYS A 85 -6.27 -24.96 -13.55
CA CYS A 85 -7.64 -24.40 -13.50
C CYS A 85 -8.56 -24.90 -14.64
N GLY A 86 -8.00 -25.58 -15.63
CA GLY A 86 -8.75 -26.15 -16.77
C GLY A 86 -9.32 -25.14 -17.77
N LYS A 87 -9.00 -23.85 -17.59
CA LYS A 87 -9.41 -22.74 -18.49
C LYS A 87 -8.19 -22.06 -19.10
N SER A 88 -8.37 -21.42 -20.25
CA SER A 88 -7.37 -20.52 -20.85
C SER A 88 -7.31 -19.21 -20.08
N SER A 89 -6.18 -18.49 -20.12
CA SER A 89 -6.04 -17.13 -19.59
C SER A 89 -7.13 -16.18 -20.12
N SER A 90 -7.55 -16.34 -21.36
CA SER A 90 -8.63 -15.54 -21.98
C SER A 90 -9.98 -15.63 -21.26
N SER A 91 -10.21 -16.67 -20.47
CA SER A 91 -11.42 -16.77 -19.63
C SER A 91 -11.45 -15.78 -18.47
N TYR A 92 -10.32 -15.11 -18.22
CA TYR A 92 -10.11 -14.19 -17.10
C TYR A 92 -9.79 -12.77 -17.58
N TYR A 93 -10.01 -12.44 -18.86
CA TYR A 93 -9.61 -11.16 -19.45
C TYR A 93 -10.50 -10.00 -19.01
N SER A 94 -11.82 -10.15 -19.08
CA SER A 94 -12.72 -9.01 -18.85
C SER A 94 -12.86 -8.66 -17.37
N GLU A 95 -13.01 -7.38 -17.08
CA GLU A 95 -13.20 -6.85 -15.72
C GLU A 95 -14.50 -7.35 -15.05
N THR A 96 -15.50 -7.75 -15.84
CA THR A 96 -16.74 -8.33 -15.32
C THR A 96 -16.66 -9.84 -15.24
N THR A 97 -16.78 -10.52 -16.38
CA THR A 97 -16.82 -12.00 -16.41
C THR A 97 -15.50 -12.63 -15.97
N GLY A 98 -14.38 -11.98 -16.23
CA GLY A 98 -13.06 -12.42 -15.79
C GLY A 98 -12.91 -12.31 -14.29
N ALA A 99 -13.35 -11.21 -13.69
CA ALA A 99 -13.35 -11.01 -12.24
C ALA A 99 -14.26 -12.02 -11.53
N ASP A 100 -15.48 -12.27 -12.03
CA ASP A 100 -16.37 -13.31 -11.51
C ASP A 100 -15.72 -14.71 -11.58
N ASN A 101 -15.01 -14.99 -12.68
CA ASN A 101 -14.26 -16.24 -12.82
C ASN A 101 -13.11 -16.30 -11.82
N THR A 102 -12.43 -15.18 -11.51
CA THR A 102 -11.34 -15.12 -10.54
C THR A 102 -11.86 -15.37 -9.12
N MET A 103 -12.96 -14.74 -8.70
CA MET A 103 -13.60 -14.99 -7.41
C MET A 103 -14.03 -16.47 -7.26
N THR A 104 -14.56 -17.07 -8.32
CA THR A 104 -14.88 -18.51 -8.34
C THR A 104 -13.61 -19.36 -8.29
N LEU A 105 -12.54 -18.92 -8.94
CA LEU A 105 -11.26 -19.64 -9.00
C LEU A 105 -10.61 -19.71 -7.62
N VAL A 106 -10.58 -18.60 -6.88
CA VAL A 106 -9.93 -18.55 -5.56
C VAL A 106 -10.56 -19.55 -4.58
N GLN A 107 -11.89 -19.65 -4.57
CA GLN A 107 -12.58 -20.66 -3.75
C GLN A 107 -12.22 -22.08 -4.18
N LYS A 108 -12.29 -22.38 -5.48
CA LYS A 108 -11.99 -23.73 -6.00
C LYS A 108 -10.52 -24.11 -5.78
N ALA A 109 -9.61 -23.21 -5.96
CA ALA A 109 -8.18 -23.46 -5.77
C ALA A 109 -7.85 -23.71 -4.31
N SER A 110 -8.43 -22.94 -3.39
CA SER A 110 -8.31 -23.14 -1.94
C SER A 110 -8.91 -24.50 -1.52
N ASP A 111 -10.11 -24.82 -2.00
CA ASP A 111 -10.76 -26.10 -1.72
C ASP A 111 -9.91 -27.28 -2.20
N ALA A 112 -9.35 -27.18 -3.42
CA ALA A 112 -8.49 -28.21 -3.97
C ALA A 112 -7.18 -28.36 -3.18
N TYR A 113 -6.61 -27.27 -2.70
CA TYR A 113 -5.42 -27.30 -1.85
C TYR A 113 -5.66 -28.10 -0.58
N PHE A 114 -6.68 -27.75 0.19
CA PHE A 114 -6.98 -28.43 1.47
C PHE A 114 -7.45 -29.88 1.26
N ALA A 115 -8.17 -30.17 0.18
CA ALA A 115 -8.54 -31.54 -0.16
C ALA A 115 -7.31 -32.42 -0.48
N SER A 116 -6.28 -31.84 -1.11
CA SER A 116 -5.03 -32.52 -1.47
C SER A 116 -4.03 -32.59 -0.30
N ASN A 117 -4.22 -31.76 0.73
CA ASN A 117 -3.35 -31.66 1.90
C ASN A 117 -4.13 -31.90 3.19
N PRO A 118 -4.64 -33.12 3.46
CA PRO A 118 -5.56 -33.39 4.57
C PRO A 118 -4.93 -33.25 5.97
N ARG A 119 -3.63 -33.00 6.06
CA ARG A 119 -2.94 -32.67 7.31
C ARG A 119 -2.92 -31.16 7.61
N GLU A 120 -3.21 -30.34 6.61
CA GLU A 120 -3.34 -28.89 6.74
C GLU A 120 -4.76 -28.56 7.19
N SER A 121 -4.88 -27.67 8.15
CA SER A 121 -6.17 -27.19 8.62
C SER A 121 -6.42 -25.78 8.08
N ARG A 122 -7.63 -25.49 7.59
CA ARG A 122 -8.02 -24.13 7.22
C ARG A 122 -7.90 -23.16 8.40
N LYS A 123 -8.14 -23.63 9.63
CA LYS A 123 -7.97 -22.83 10.86
C LYS A 123 -6.55 -22.36 11.13
N ASP A 124 -5.55 -23.04 10.56
CA ASP A 124 -4.17 -22.61 10.66
C ASP A 124 -3.87 -21.43 9.71
N TYR A 125 -4.82 -21.05 8.87
CA TYR A 125 -4.82 -19.92 7.94
C TYR A 125 -5.93 -18.89 8.26
N ASP A 126 -6.50 -18.94 9.45
CA ASP A 126 -7.49 -18.02 10.03
C ASP A 126 -6.99 -17.73 11.45
N LEU A 127 -5.94 -16.91 11.55
CA LEU A 127 -5.21 -16.73 12.81
C LEU A 127 -5.83 -15.63 13.69
N ASP A 128 -6.67 -14.77 13.13
CA ASP A 128 -7.48 -13.80 13.89
C ASP A 128 -8.84 -14.37 14.30
N GLY A 129 -9.24 -15.50 13.71
CA GLY A 129 -10.46 -16.23 14.06
C GLY A 129 -11.75 -15.60 13.53
N ASP A 130 -11.66 -14.78 12.49
CA ASP A 130 -12.80 -14.09 11.89
C ASP A 130 -13.69 -15.02 11.03
N GLY A 131 -13.20 -16.22 10.74
CA GLY A 131 -13.89 -17.26 9.96
C GLY A 131 -13.61 -17.23 8.49
N TYR A 132 -12.62 -16.45 8.06
CA TYR A 132 -12.04 -16.46 6.73
C TYR A 132 -10.56 -16.85 6.77
N LEU A 133 -9.98 -17.20 5.61
CA LEU A 133 -8.53 -17.38 5.48
C LEU A 133 -7.85 -16.01 5.52
N ASP A 134 -6.75 -15.85 6.26
CA ASP A 134 -5.98 -14.60 6.40
C ASP A 134 -5.60 -13.96 5.05
N GLY A 135 -5.39 -14.76 4.00
CA GLY A 135 -5.15 -14.29 2.65
C GLY A 135 -4.84 -15.41 1.67
N VAL A 136 -5.40 -15.31 0.45
CA VAL A 136 -5.15 -16.25 -0.64
C VAL A 136 -4.52 -15.49 -1.82
N MET A 137 -3.28 -15.85 -2.15
CA MET A 137 -2.48 -15.18 -3.19
C MET A 137 -2.47 -16.04 -4.45
N LEU A 138 -3.22 -15.65 -5.49
CA LEU A 138 -3.22 -16.35 -6.78
C LEU A 138 -2.18 -15.75 -7.71
N ILE A 139 -1.15 -16.52 -8.05
CA ILE A 139 -0.10 -16.12 -8.99
C ILE A 139 -0.32 -16.86 -10.30
N TYR A 140 -0.86 -16.17 -11.30
CA TYR A 140 -1.25 -16.82 -12.54
C TYR A 140 -0.09 -16.93 -13.55
N GLY A 141 -0.07 -18.07 -14.28
CA GLY A 141 0.96 -18.45 -15.26
C GLY A 141 0.68 -17.88 -16.67
N ALA A 142 0.48 -16.58 -16.77
CA ALA A 142 0.42 -15.80 -18.00
C ALA A 142 1.02 -14.42 -17.74
N PRO A 143 1.50 -13.68 -18.75
CA PRO A 143 1.89 -12.28 -18.59
C PRO A 143 0.71 -11.41 -18.16
N ASP A 144 1.00 -10.29 -17.51
CA ASP A 144 0.01 -9.23 -17.33
C ASP A 144 -0.45 -8.66 -18.69
N TYR A 145 -1.58 -7.92 -18.70
CA TYR A 145 -2.15 -7.47 -19.94
C TYR A 145 -1.25 -6.49 -20.72
N SER A 146 -0.43 -5.69 -20.01
CA SER A 146 0.48 -4.73 -20.63
C SER A 146 1.64 -5.41 -21.35
N SER A 147 1.99 -6.60 -20.91
CA SER A 147 3.07 -7.43 -21.42
C SER A 147 2.61 -8.46 -22.48
N LEU A 148 1.32 -8.62 -22.69
CA LEU A 148 0.81 -9.48 -23.76
C LEU A 148 1.23 -8.94 -25.12
N LYS A 149 1.92 -9.78 -25.93
CA LYS A 149 2.42 -9.40 -27.27
C LYS A 149 1.31 -8.98 -28.23
N ASP A 150 0.17 -9.64 -28.14
CA ASP A 150 -1.04 -9.30 -28.85
C ASP A 150 -1.96 -8.60 -27.84
N LYS A 151 -1.75 -7.28 -27.64
CA LYS A 151 -2.56 -6.49 -26.71
C LYS A 151 -4.04 -6.67 -27.07
N ASP A 152 -4.74 -7.41 -26.24
CA ASP A 152 -6.19 -7.45 -26.27
C ASP A 152 -6.67 -6.41 -25.26
N ASP A 153 -7.23 -5.30 -25.74
CA ASP A 153 -7.75 -4.22 -24.89
C ASP A 153 -8.83 -4.70 -23.89
N ASN A 154 -9.30 -5.93 -24.06
CA ASN A 154 -10.24 -6.57 -23.14
C ASN A 154 -9.57 -7.40 -22.05
N ALA A 155 -8.24 -7.42 -21.95
CA ALA A 155 -7.52 -8.25 -21.00
C ALA A 155 -7.17 -7.54 -19.68
N SER A 156 -7.78 -6.41 -19.40
CA SER A 156 -7.49 -5.54 -18.24
C SER A 156 -7.57 -6.24 -16.86
N ASN A 157 -8.38 -7.29 -16.73
CA ASN A 157 -8.40 -8.12 -15.51
C ASN A 157 -7.12 -8.97 -15.31
N LEU A 158 -6.23 -9.09 -16.31
CA LEU A 158 -4.89 -9.65 -16.11
C LEU A 158 -3.92 -8.56 -15.63
N TRP A 159 -4.24 -7.93 -14.52
CA TRP A 159 -3.43 -6.96 -13.79
C TRP A 159 -3.13 -7.49 -12.39
N ALA A 160 -2.36 -6.75 -11.60
CA ALA A 160 -2.25 -7.03 -10.17
C ALA A 160 -3.38 -6.29 -9.45
N TYR A 161 -4.07 -6.96 -8.56
CA TYR A 161 -5.03 -6.34 -7.66
C TYR A 161 -5.32 -7.23 -6.44
N THR A 162 -5.74 -6.57 -5.39
CA THR A 162 -6.33 -7.21 -4.20
C THR A 162 -7.83 -6.95 -4.15
N PHE A 163 -8.60 -7.94 -3.76
CA PHE A 163 -10.07 -7.84 -3.69
C PHE A 163 -10.65 -8.67 -2.56
N TRP A 164 -11.87 -8.32 -2.11
CA TRP A 164 -12.65 -9.02 -1.09
C TRP A 164 -13.91 -9.60 -1.69
N ILE A 165 -14.11 -10.91 -1.52
CA ILE A 165 -15.30 -11.61 -2.06
C ILE A 165 -16.55 -11.26 -1.26
N GLN A 166 -16.40 -11.06 0.08
CA GLN A 166 -17.49 -10.73 1.01
C GLN A 166 -18.68 -11.70 0.97
N ASP A 167 -18.40 -12.98 0.74
CA ASP A 167 -19.40 -14.04 0.75
C ASP A 167 -19.60 -14.54 2.18
N SER A 168 -20.63 -14.05 2.86
CA SER A 168 -20.96 -14.44 4.24
C SER A 168 -21.25 -15.95 4.41
N ASP A 169 -21.64 -16.66 3.34
CA ASP A 169 -21.83 -18.09 3.37
C ASP A 169 -20.50 -18.86 3.51
N LYS A 170 -19.37 -18.18 3.24
CA LYS A 170 -18.01 -18.69 3.39
C LYS A 170 -17.37 -18.32 4.73
N GLN A 171 -17.98 -17.42 5.49
CA GLN A 171 -17.53 -17.06 6.83
C GLN A 171 -17.86 -18.17 7.81
N ASN A 172 -16.85 -18.95 8.19
CA ASN A 172 -17.07 -20.11 9.03
C ASN A 172 -15.81 -20.46 9.85
N ALA A 173 -15.81 -20.14 11.13
CA ALA A 173 -14.71 -20.44 12.05
C ALA A 173 -14.35 -21.94 12.17
N ALA A 174 -15.25 -22.86 11.78
CA ALA A 174 -14.94 -24.29 11.74
C ALA A 174 -14.28 -24.72 10.41
N ASN A 175 -14.54 -23.99 9.33
CA ASN A 175 -14.03 -24.27 7.98
C ASN A 175 -13.89 -22.96 7.18
N PRO A 176 -12.91 -22.10 7.50
CA PRO A 176 -12.73 -20.80 6.88
C PRO A 176 -12.67 -20.85 5.35
N GLY A 177 -13.40 -19.97 4.68
CA GLY A 177 -13.38 -19.78 3.24
C GLY A 177 -12.41 -18.69 2.81
N ALA A 178 -12.12 -18.58 1.52
CA ALA A 178 -11.36 -17.44 0.99
C ALA A 178 -12.24 -16.18 0.99
N ASN A 179 -11.65 -15.04 1.37
CA ASN A 179 -12.28 -13.72 1.31
C ASN A 179 -11.35 -12.72 0.68
N VAL A 180 -10.34 -12.21 1.41
CA VAL A 180 -9.30 -11.38 0.83
C VAL A 180 -8.41 -12.22 -0.07
N PHE A 181 -8.22 -11.77 -1.29
CA PHE A 181 -7.34 -12.45 -2.22
C PHE A 181 -6.58 -11.48 -3.09
N PHE A 182 -5.40 -11.91 -3.50
CA PHE A 182 -4.53 -11.23 -4.43
C PHE A 182 -4.50 -11.98 -5.76
N TRP A 183 -4.49 -11.25 -6.86
CA TRP A 183 -4.43 -11.77 -8.21
C TRP A 183 -3.33 -11.06 -8.98
N ALA A 184 -2.27 -11.77 -9.38
CA ALA A 184 -1.19 -11.17 -10.16
C ALA A 184 -0.50 -12.18 -11.08
N SER A 185 0.16 -11.64 -12.09
CA SER A 185 1.03 -12.41 -12.96
C SER A 185 2.32 -12.86 -12.24
N TYR A 186 2.79 -14.06 -12.62
CA TYR A 186 4.11 -14.57 -12.23
C TYR A 186 5.25 -13.66 -12.73
N ASP A 187 5.04 -12.91 -13.78
CA ASP A 187 6.08 -12.16 -14.46
C ASP A 187 6.45 -10.85 -13.76
N PHE A 188 5.62 -10.34 -12.85
CA PHE A 188 6.01 -9.19 -12.02
C PHE A 188 7.32 -9.42 -11.27
N MET A 189 7.59 -10.65 -10.80
CA MET A 189 8.88 -10.95 -10.16
C MET A 189 10.07 -11.01 -11.13
N TYR A 190 9.81 -10.97 -12.44
CA TYR A 190 10.80 -10.96 -13.52
C TYR A 190 10.81 -9.63 -14.30
N SER A 191 10.28 -8.58 -13.71
CA SER A 191 10.22 -7.23 -14.27
C SER A 191 11.62 -6.63 -14.51
N GLU A 192 11.69 -5.40 -14.93
CA GLU A 192 12.98 -4.71 -15.21
C GLU A 192 13.91 -4.65 -13.98
N GLY A 193 13.35 -4.68 -12.75
CA GLY A 193 14.12 -4.76 -11.52
C GLY A 193 14.86 -6.08 -11.30
N SER A 194 14.51 -7.14 -12.03
CA SER A 194 14.97 -8.51 -11.76
C SER A 194 16.11 -8.98 -12.65
N LYS A 195 17.16 -9.54 -12.05
CA LYS A 195 18.24 -10.27 -12.75
C LYS A 195 17.77 -11.62 -13.29
N ALA A 196 16.67 -12.15 -12.76
CA ALA A 196 16.14 -13.46 -13.14
C ALA A 196 15.16 -13.44 -14.32
N LYS A 197 15.00 -12.31 -15.01
CA LYS A 197 14.01 -12.05 -16.08
C LYS A 197 13.85 -13.12 -17.17
N ASN A 198 14.85 -13.92 -17.43
CA ASN A 198 14.79 -14.98 -18.43
C ASN A 198 14.59 -16.37 -17.83
N ARG A 199 14.37 -16.49 -16.52
CA ARG A 199 14.35 -17.78 -15.83
C ARG A 199 13.15 -18.66 -16.22
N ALA A 200 12.03 -18.03 -16.55
CA ALA A 200 10.84 -18.73 -17.05
C ALA A 200 10.91 -19.10 -18.55
N GLY A 201 11.97 -18.70 -19.24
CA GLY A 201 12.06 -18.82 -20.69
C GLY A 201 11.28 -17.74 -21.44
N SER A 202 10.79 -16.73 -20.75
CA SER A 202 10.12 -15.56 -21.31
C SER A 202 11.16 -14.49 -21.69
N ASN A 203 11.01 -13.86 -22.84
CA ASN A 203 11.83 -12.72 -23.25
C ASN A 203 11.22 -11.45 -22.65
N TYR A 204 11.27 -11.28 -21.32
CA TYR A 204 10.90 -10.01 -20.71
C TYR A 204 11.98 -8.99 -21.04
N GLY A 205 11.55 -7.91 -21.68
CA GLY A 205 12.41 -6.80 -22.06
C GLY A 205 12.70 -5.83 -20.94
N GLY A 206 13.07 -6.34 -19.74
CA GLY A 206 13.54 -5.49 -18.66
C GLY A 206 14.75 -4.67 -19.09
N GLY A 207 14.80 -3.40 -18.73
CA GLY A 207 15.91 -2.50 -18.95
C GLY A 207 17.20 -2.95 -18.24
N ASP A 208 18.28 -2.20 -18.43
CA ASP A 208 19.59 -2.46 -17.79
C ASP A 208 19.63 -2.14 -16.28
N THR A 209 18.48 -1.85 -15.66
CA THR A 209 18.36 -1.40 -14.26
C THR A 209 18.15 -2.53 -13.26
N SER A 210 18.33 -3.78 -13.65
CA SER A 210 18.14 -4.92 -12.75
C SER A 210 19.05 -4.83 -11.52
N HIS A 211 18.46 -4.77 -10.33
CA HIS A 211 19.14 -4.56 -9.06
C HIS A 211 18.85 -5.64 -8.01
N CYS A 212 17.81 -6.42 -8.20
CA CYS A 212 17.47 -7.57 -7.36
C CYS A 212 17.49 -8.87 -8.18
N THR A 213 17.47 -10.01 -7.51
CA THR A 213 17.36 -11.32 -8.19
C THR A 213 15.91 -11.57 -8.61
N LEU A 214 14.98 -11.33 -7.71
CA LEU A 214 13.54 -11.39 -7.95
C LEU A 214 12.93 -10.08 -7.46
N ASP A 215 12.07 -9.48 -8.27
CA ASP A 215 11.40 -8.23 -7.92
C ASP A 215 10.05 -8.53 -7.26
N ALA A 216 9.95 -8.31 -5.96
CA ALA A 216 8.72 -8.53 -5.20
C ALA A 216 7.87 -7.26 -5.02
N HIS A 217 8.26 -6.10 -5.59
CA HIS A 217 7.63 -4.80 -5.32
C HIS A 217 6.11 -4.81 -5.54
N THR A 218 5.64 -5.32 -6.69
CA THR A 218 4.20 -5.40 -6.95
C THR A 218 3.48 -6.31 -5.94
N TYR A 219 4.09 -7.44 -5.57
CA TYR A 219 3.48 -8.33 -4.57
C TYR A 219 3.46 -7.70 -3.18
N ILE A 220 4.46 -6.89 -2.85
CA ILE A 220 4.51 -6.12 -1.60
C ILE A 220 3.44 -5.03 -1.61
N HIS A 221 3.29 -4.27 -2.70
CA HIS A 221 2.25 -3.26 -2.85
C HIS A 221 0.85 -3.85 -2.64
N GLU A 222 0.54 -4.90 -3.36
CA GLU A 222 -0.77 -5.56 -3.27
C GLU A 222 -1.04 -6.20 -1.91
N MET A 223 0.02 -6.66 -1.23
CA MET A 223 -0.11 -7.14 0.15
C MET A 223 -0.48 -6.00 1.10
N GLY A 224 -0.04 -4.77 0.84
CA GLY A 224 -0.49 -3.57 1.56
C GLY A 224 -2.01 -3.39 1.48
N HIS A 225 -2.59 -3.62 0.30
CA HIS A 225 -4.04 -3.64 0.15
C HIS A 225 -4.69 -4.79 0.94
N ALA A 226 -4.09 -5.97 0.96
CA ALA A 226 -4.63 -7.10 1.74
C ALA A 226 -4.70 -6.78 3.24
N PHE A 227 -3.81 -5.92 3.76
CA PHE A 227 -3.90 -5.36 5.11
C PHE A 227 -4.93 -4.23 5.24
N GLY A 228 -5.51 -3.73 4.13
CA GLY A 228 -6.54 -2.70 4.08
C GLY A 228 -6.03 -1.28 3.80
N LEU A 229 -4.83 -1.11 3.26
CA LEU A 229 -4.35 0.20 2.80
C LEU A 229 -4.93 0.55 1.43
N ASP A 230 -5.13 1.85 1.20
CA ASP A 230 -5.53 2.39 -0.11
C ASP A 230 -4.31 2.68 -1.00
N ASP A 231 -4.54 2.89 -2.29
CA ASP A 231 -3.59 3.57 -3.16
C ASP A 231 -3.49 5.05 -2.80
N TYR A 232 -2.27 5.60 -2.83
CA TYR A 232 -2.03 7.02 -2.53
C TYR A 232 -1.70 7.86 -3.76
N TYR A 233 -1.71 7.26 -4.96
CA TYR A 233 -1.55 7.97 -6.21
C TYR A 233 -2.89 8.39 -6.81
N ASP A 234 -2.89 9.50 -7.54
CA ASP A 234 -4.03 9.91 -8.37
C ASP A 234 -4.16 8.98 -9.58
N TYR A 235 -5.29 8.31 -9.73
CA TYR A 235 -5.57 7.40 -10.84
C TYR A 235 -5.49 8.05 -12.21
N SER A 236 -5.69 9.36 -12.31
CA SER A 236 -5.49 10.12 -13.55
C SER A 236 -4.05 10.52 -13.78
N GLN A 237 -3.17 10.35 -12.78
CA GLN A 237 -1.76 10.75 -12.81
C GLN A 237 -1.54 12.24 -13.17
N LYS A 238 -2.50 13.10 -12.85
CA LYS A 238 -2.38 14.56 -13.04
C LYS A 238 -1.61 15.21 -11.89
N TYR A 239 -1.75 14.66 -10.70
CA TYR A 239 -1.04 15.08 -9.50
C TYR A 239 -0.33 13.89 -8.89
N ILE A 240 0.63 14.17 -8.05
CA ILE A 240 1.40 13.17 -7.30
C ILE A 240 1.35 13.55 -5.82
N PRO A 241 0.21 13.32 -5.15
CA PRO A 241 -0.03 13.81 -3.79
C PRO A 241 1.04 13.35 -2.81
N ALA A 242 1.36 12.06 -2.80
CA ALA A 242 2.36 11.46 -1.92
C ALA A 242 3.80 11.56 -2.46
N GLY A 243 4.01 12.26 -3.58
CA GLY A 243 5.34 12.47 -4.16
C GLY A 243 5.91 11.29 -4.94
N GLY A 244 5.13 10.25 -5.20
CA GLY A 244 5.56 9.05 -5.90
C GLY A 244 6.52 8.17 -5.08
N PHE A 245 6.55 8.32 -3.76
CA PHE A 245 7.57 7.69 -2.94
C PHE A 245 7.03 7.11 -1.62
N SER A 246 6.06 6.23 -1.76
CA SER A 246 5.55 5.29 -0.78
C SER A 246 5.24 3.99 -1.49
N MET A 247 5.31 2.86 -0.82
CA MET A 247 4.97 1.55 -1.40
C MET A 247 3.52 1.52 -1.94
N GLN A 248 2.58 2.21 -1.29
CA GLN A 248 1.19 2.34 -1.76
C GLN A 248 0.99 3.51 -2.74
N ASP A 249 2.06 4.20 -3.19
CA ASP A 249 2.03 5.19 -4.27
C ASP A 249 2.63 4.58 -5.56
N MET A 250 3.95 4.43 -5.63
CA MET A 250 4.64 4.03 -6.86
C MET A 250 5.38 2.68 -6.73
N ASN A 251 4.95 1.81 -5.85
CA ASN A 251 5.52 0.47 -5.64
C ASN A 251 7.01 0.44 -5.27
N VAL A 252 7.54 1.50 -4.65
CA VAL A 252 8.98 1.63 -4.38
C VAL A 252 9.26 2.04 -2.93
N GLY A 253 10.39 1.59 -2.39
CA GLY A 253 10.89 1.92 -1.06
C GLY A 253 10.03 1.42 0.10
N SER A 254 10.07 2.14 1.21
CA SER A 254 9.23 1.84 2.36
C SER A 254 7.83 2.39 2.18
N HIS A 255 6.89 1.86 2.94
CA HIS A 255 5.64 2.57 3.21
C HIS A 255 5.93 3.87 3.97
N ASP A 256 5.01 4.80 3.85
CA ASP A 256 4.97 6.03 4.63
C ASP A 256 4.56 5.76 6.10
N PRO A 257 4.77 6.72 7.01
CA PRO A 257 4.45 6.52 8.43
C PRO A 257 2.94 6.45 8.72
N TYR A 258 2.07 6.98 7.82
CA TYR A 258 0.63 6.81 7.98
C TYR A 258 0.22 5.35 7.79
N SER A 259 0.73 4.69 6.76
CA SER A 259 0.51 3.24 6.54
C SER A 259 0.92 2.43 7.77
N SER A 260 2.10 2.73 8.32
CA SER A 260 2.59 2.04 9.53
C SER A 260 1.73 2.36 10.77
N LEU A 261 1.23 3.58 10.89
CA LEU A 261 0.31 3.98 11.98
C LEU A 261 -1.04 3.26 11.85
N ALA A 262 -1.62 3.25 10.65
CA ALA A 262 -2.90 2.59 10.37
C ALA A 262 -2.86 1.09 10.66
N LEU A 263 -1.73 0.45 10.37
CA LEU A 263 -1.51 -0.98 10.60
C LEU A 263 -1.02 -1.30 12.03
N GLY A 264 -0.85 -0.29 12.88
CA GLY A 264 -0.43 -0.47 14.27
C GLY A 264 1.05 -0.79 14.44
N TRP A 265 1.90 -0.42 13.47
CA TRP A 265 3.34 -0.71 13.49
C TRP A 265 4.17 0.44 14.06
N THR A 266 3.63 1.64 14.17
CA THR A 266 4.26 2.78 14.82
C THR A 266 3.34 3.43 15.85
N ASP A 267 3.94 4.03 16.88
CA ASP A 267 3.28 4.82 17.91
C ASP A 267 3.94 6.20 17.92
N PRO A 268 3.40 7.18 17.17
CA PRO A 268 4.03 8.49 17.05
C PRO A 268 3.98 9.26 18.37
N TYR A 269 5.00 10.07 18.62
CA TYR A 269 4.96 11.04 19.70
C TYR A 269 3.99 12.17 19.36
N ILE A 270 3.09 12.50 20.28
CA ILE A 270 2.09 13.56 20.12
C ILE A 270 2.40 14.69 21.12
N PRO A 271 3.01 15.81 20.69
CA PRO A 271 3.35 16.91 21.57
C PRO A 271 2.10 17.66 22.06
N THR A 272 2.08 18.00 23.35
CA THR A 272 1.04 18.83 23.97
C THR A 272 1.55 20.21 24.39
N GLU A 273 2.87 20.40 24.38
CA GLU A 273 3.58 21.64 24.71
C GLU A 273 4.88 21.74 23.92
N ASP A 274 5.55 22.88 24.01
CA ASP A 274 6.89 23.08 23.42
C ASP A 274 7.84 22.00 23.90
N CYS A 275 8.54 21.34 22.96
CA CYS A 275 9.43 20.24 23.30
C CYS A 275 10.56 20.06 22.28
N LYS A 276 11.51 19.19 22.62
CA LYS A 276 12.50 18.64 21.72
C LYS A 276 12.34 17.14 21.62
N ILE A 277 12.34 16.61 20.41
CA ILE A 277 12.19 15.19 20.13
C ILE A 277 13.30 14.76 19.22
N SER A 278 13.94 13.63 19.53
CA SER A 278 14.94 13.01 18.67
C SER A 278 14.30 11.86 17.89
N LEU A 279 14.37 11.95 16.57
CA LEU A 279 13.92 10.89 15.65
C LEU A 279 15.15 10.17 15.09
N ARG A 280 15.12 8.86 15.15
CA ARG A 280 16.01 7.96 14.41
C ARG A 280 15.41 7.66 13.04
N PRO A 281 16.16 7.09 12.07
CA PRO A 281 15.61 6.75 10.76
C PRO A 281 14.35 5.89 10.88
N PHE A 282 13.28 6.31 10.21
CA PHE A 282 11.96 5.70 10.32
C PHE A 282 11.98 4.20 9.96
N THR A 283 12.66 3.85 8.87
CA THR A 283 12.74 2.44 8.43
C THR A 283 13.47 1.52 9.41
N GLU A 284 14.28 2.09 10.31
CA GLU A 284 15.01 1.32 11.33
C GLU A 284 14.23 1.19 12.64
N THR A 285 13.31 2.13 12.93
CA THR A 285 12.75 2.27 14.28
C THR A 285 11.26 2.52 14.38
N GLY A 286 10.63 3.01 13.32
CA GLY A 286 9.25 3.49 13.34
C GLY A 286 9.06 4.81 14.11
N ASP A 287 10.14 5.54 14.44
CA ASP A 287 10.03 6.81 15.17
C ASP A 287 9.31 7.86 14.32
N ALA A 288 8.23 8.45 14.84
CA ALA A 288 7.46 9.49 14.16
C ALA A 288 6.91 10.51 15.16
N VAL A 289 6.53 11.68 14.65
CA VAL A 289 5.82 12.73 15.41
C VAL A 289 4.50 13.04 14.72
N LEU A 290 3.43 13.11 15.48
CA LEU A 290 2.11 13.52 15.02
C LEU A 290 1.76 14.89 15.60
N LEU A 291 1.56 15.88 14.72
CA LEU A 291 1.14 17.23 15.09
C LEU A 291 -0.35 17.38 14.77
N SER A 292 -1.17 17.50 15.80
CA SER A 292 -2.63 17.66 15.69
C SER A 292 -3.06 19.06 16.16
N THR A 293 -4.18 19.54 15.65
CA THR A 293 -4.88 20.75 16.15
C THR A 293 -5.40 20.53 17.57
N ASP A 294 -5.79 19.30 17.90
CA ASP A 294 -6.20 18.87 19.24
C ASP A 294 -5.48 17.58 19.64
N PRO A 295 -4.27 17.67 20.23
CA PRO A 295 -3.51 16.49 20.63
C PRO A 295 -4.24 15.57 21.62
N GLY A 296 -5.17 16.10 22.39
CA GLY A 296 -5.93 15.32 23.39
C GLY A 296 -7.00 14.41 22.82
N SER A 297 -7.41 14.65 21.57
CA SER A 297 -8.44 13.88 20.88
C SER A 297 -7.90 12.80 19.95
N VAL A 298 -6.57 12.67 19.81
CA VAL A 298 -5.96 11.67 18.92
C VAL A 298 -5.95 10.31 19.63
N ASP A 299 -6.87 9.44 19.25
CA ASP A 299 -7.03 8.09 19.80
C ASP A 299 -6.84 6.97 18.75
N SER A 300 -6.81 7.32 17.47
CA SER A 300 -6.71 6.40 16.35
C SER A 300 -5.89 6.99 15.21
N ALA A 301 -5.66 6.22 14.15
CA ALA A 301 -5.06 6.71 12.91
C ALA A 301 -6.02 7.58 12.09
N PHE A 302 -7.32 7.53 12.40
CA PHE A 302 -8.32 8.36 11.73
C PHE A 302 -8.35 9.77 12.29
N GLY A 303 -8.32 10.76 11.41
CA GLY A 303 -8.30 12.17 11.80
C GLY A 303 -7.62 13.03 10.77
N GLU A 304 -7.32 14.27 11.14
CA GLU A 304 -6.52 15.18 10.31
C GLU A 304 -5.34 15.74 11.13
N TYR A 305 -4.11 15.51 10.63
CA TYR A 305 -2.88 15.87 11.31
C TYR A 305 -1.69 15.98 10.34
N LEU A 306 -0.56 16.51 10.82
CA LEU A 306 0.72 16.30 10.16
C LEU A 306 1.47 15.15 10.85
N LEU A 307 2.07 14.27 10.04
CA LEU A 307 2.90 13.17 10.49
C LEU A 307 4.32 13.36 9.96
N LEU A 308 5.29 13.34 10.85
CA LEU A 308 6.70 13.62 10.55
C LEU A 308 7.53 12.36 10.77
N GLU A 309 8.39 12.05 9.82
CA GLU A 309 9.39 10.99 9.92
C GLU A 309 10.78 11.50 9.58
N PHE A 310 11.79 10.86 10.12
CA PHE A 310 13.16 11.08 9.67
C PHE A 310 13.49 10.09 8.55
N TYR A 311 13.48 10.58 7.32
CA TYR A 311 13.88 9.83 6.13
C TYR A 311 15.40 9.74 6.03
N THR A 312 15.90 8.52 5.75
CA THR A 312 17.27 8.27 5.33
C THR A 312 17.29 7.32 4.13
N PRO A 313 18.26 7.44 3.19
CA PRO A 313 18.41 6.53 2.07
C PRO A 313 19.06 5.20 2.50
N THR A 314 18.53 4.60 3.56
CA THR A 314 19.02 3.35 4.19
C THR A 314 17.86 2.40 4.46
N GLY A 315 18.15 1.16 4.87
CA GLY A 315 17.13 0.15 5.14
C GLY A 315 16.26 -0.09 3.90
N LEU A 316 14.94 -0.09 4.07
CA LEU A 316 13.99 -0.29 2.98
C LEU A 316 14.06 0.77 1.86
N ASN A 317 14.63 1.96 2.15
CA ASN A 317 14.80 3.04 1.18
C ASN A 317 16.12 2.98 0.40
N GLN A 318 17.04 2.08 0.76
CA GLN A 318 18.38 2.08 0.17
C GLN A 318 18.34 1.78 -1.33
N LEU A 319 17.55 0.81 -1.73
CA LEU A 319 17.50 0.37 -3.12
C LEU A 319 16.98 1.48 -4.03
N ASP A 320 15.83 2.03 -3.68
CA ASP A 320 15.15 3.04 -4.50
C ASP A 320 15.85 4.40 -4.50
N SER A 321 16.70 4.66 -3.49
CA SER A 321 17.55 5.86 -3.48
C SER A 321 18.76 5.75 -4.41
N THR A 322 19.06 4.57 -4.94
CA THR A 322 20.24 4.29 -5.77
C THR A 322 19.92 3.80 -7.18
N TYR A 323 18.74 3.24 -7.39
CA TYR A 323 18.29 2.71 -8.67
C TYR A 323 17.00 3.39 -9.13
N SER A 324 16.85 3.57 -10.43
CA SER A 324 15.62 4.05 -11.05
C SER A 324 14.89 2.89 -11.71
N TYR A 325 13.60 2.79 -11.43
CA TYR A 325 12.68 2.02 -12.27
C TYR A 325 12.29 2.84 -13.49
N SER A 326 11.96 2.18 -14.61
CA SER A 326 11.38 2.86 -15.76
C SER A 326 10.12 3.62 -15.36
N ASN A 327 10.04 4.88 -15.69
CA ASN A 327 8.93 5.79 -15.37
C ASN A 327 8.78 6.20 -13.90
N TYR A 328 9.69 5.81 -13.00
CA TYR A 328 9.70 6.25 -11.60
C TYR A 328 10.93 7.10 -11.30
N ALA A 329 10.77 8.08 -10.44
CA ALA A 329 11.92 8.84 -9.96
C ALA A 329 12.76 8.00 -9.00
N THR A 330 14.07 8.25 -9.01
CA THR A 330 14.93 7.75 -7.95
C THR A 330 14.60 8.49 -6.66
N GLY A 331 14.49 7.78 -5.55
CA GLY A 331 14.24 8.36 -4.25
C GLY A 331 15.32 9.32 -3.79
N PRO A 332 15.03 10.16 -2.78
CA PRO A 332 16.00 11.07 -2.22
C PRO A 332 17.28 10.34 -1.76
N SER A 333 18.43 10.87 -2.15
CA SER A 333 19.74 10.36 -1.72
C SER A 333 20.28 11.08 -0.48
N SER A 334 19.56 12.08 0.03
CA SER A 334 19.86 12.86 1.24
C SER A 334 18.91 12.47 2.36
N SER A 335 19.35 12.68 3.61
CA SER A 335 18.49 12.55 4.78
C SER A 335 17.78 13.84 5.10
N GLY A 336 16.59 13.78 5.69
CA GLY A 336 15.81 14.93 6.14
C GLY A 336 14.44 14.50 6.69
N ILE A 337 13.72 15.46 7.24
CA ILE A 337 12.34 15.21 7.70
C ILE A 337 11.40 15.23 6.50
N ARG A 338 10.62 14.17 6.33
CA ARG A 338 9.41 14.18 5.48
C ARG A 338 8.22 14.57 6.34
N VAL A 339 7.39 15.43 5.78
CA VAL A 339 6.17 15.93 6.43
C VAL A 339 4.98 15.49 5.61
N TRP A 340 4.07 14.75 6.24
CA TRP A 340 2.88 14.22 5.63
C TRP A 340 1.65 14.92 6.19
N HIS A 341 0.83 15.51 5.33
CA HIS A 341 -0.52 15.91 5.71
C HIS A 341 -1.43 14.70 5.49
N VAL A 342 -2.02 14.25 6.57
CA VAL A 342 -2.96 13.13 6.59
C VAL A 342 -4.36 13.65 6.86
N ASP A 343 -5.32 13.29 6.00
CA ASP A 343 -6.74 13.55 6.22
C ASP A 343 -7.53 12.25 6.05
N THR A 344 -7.70 11.55 7.14
CA THR A 344 -8.42 10.28 7.22
C THR A 344 -9.65 10.39 8.12
N ARG A 345 -10.24 11.59 8.19
CA ARG A 345 -11.52 11.79 8.88
C ARG A 345 -12.59 10.92 8.25
N LEU A 346 -13.39 10.29 9.08
CA LEU A 346 -14.42 9.34 8.64
C LEU A 346 -15.78 10.02 8.46
N ALA A 347 -16.49 9.58 7.42
CA ALA A 347 -17.94 9.71 7.32
C ALA A 347 -18.57 8.34 7.49
N TYR A 348 -19.62 8.24 8.27
CA TYR A 348 -20.41 7.02 8.40
C TYR A 348 -21.64 7.12 7.51
N LEU A 349 -21.71 6.26 6.50
CA LEU A 349 -22.69 6.31 5.44
C LEU A 349 -23.45 4.98 5.33
N THR A 350 -24.73 5.05 5.05
CA THR A 350 -25.49 3.88 4.58
C THR A 350 -25.03 3.49 3.18
N TYR A 351 -25.22 2.23 2.82
CA TYR A 351 -24.92 1.76 1.46
C TYR A 351 -25.62 2.58 0.37
N ALA A 352 -26.85 3.00 0.60
CA ALA A 352 -27.59 3.86 -0.34
C ALA A 352 -26.95 5.24 -0.51
N GLN A 353 -26.41 5.82 0.56
CA GLN A 353 -25.69 7.10 0.49
C GLN A 353 -24.37 6.96 -0.24
N MET A 354 -23.64 5.86 -0.05
CA MET A 354 -22.40 5.59 -0.80
C MET A 354 -22.64 5.47 -2.32
N GLN A 355 -23.81 4.99 -2.73
CA GLN A 355 -24.18 4.90 -4.15
C GLN A 355 -24.63 6.25 -4.74
N ASP A 356 -24.96 7.24 -3.93
CA ASP A 356 -25.35 8.57 -4.38
C ASP A 356 -24.14 9.50 -4.47
N GLN A 357 -23.47 9.49 -5.60
CA GLN A 357 -22.30 10.34 -5.89
C GLN A 357 -22.57 11.86 -5.79
N ASN A 358 -23.82 12.27 -5.67
CA ASN A 358 -24.24 13.66 -5.49
C ASN A 358 -24.69 13.98 -4.06
N ALA A 359 -24.62 13.01 -3.14
CA ALA A 359 -25.01 13.23 -1.77
C ALA A 359 -24.15 14.32 -1.11
N ASP A 360 -24.80 15.33 -0.56
CA ASP A 360 -24.12 16.40 0.17
C ASP A 360 -23.96 15.94 1.64
N PHE A 361 -22.79 15.36 1.95
CA PHE A 361 -22.50 14.87 3.27
C PHE A 361 -22.33 16.03 4.24
N VAL A 362 -23.12 16.05 5.30
CA VAL A 362 -23.04 17.07 6.34
C VAL A 362 -22.10 16.63 7.46
N ALA A 363 -21.48 17.58 8.13
CA ALA A 363 -20.56 17.31 9.24
C ALA A 363 -21.17 16.47 10.37
N SER A 364 -22.52 16.48 10.52
CA SER A 364 -23.24 15.64 11.48
C SER A 364 -23.21 14.14 11.16
N GLN A 365 -22.76 13.74 9.95
CA GLN A 365 -22.51 12.35 9.58
C GLN A 365 -21.09 11.89 9.94
N LEU A 366 -20.23 12.80 10.37
CA LEU A 366 -18.94 12.53 10.97
C LEU A 366 -19.18 12.13 12.44
N THR A 367 -19.41 10.86 12.70
CA THR A 367 -19.61 10.35 14.06
C THR A 367 -18.54 9.33 14.38
N SER A 368 -18.13 9.28 15.63
CA SER A 368 -17.21 8.27 16.16
C SER A 368 -17.90 6.96 16.56
N ASP A 369 -19.22 6.85 16.36
CA ASP A 369 -19.98 5.67 16.73
C ASP A 369 -20.63 5.03 15.50
N PRO A 370 -19.92 4.05 14.85
CA PRO A 370 -20.46 3.32 13.71
C PRO A 370 -21.57 2.38 14.19
N THR A 371 -22.79 2.66 13.78
CA THR A 371 -23.84 1.63 13.91
C THR A 371 -23.60 0.54 12.86
N LEU A 372 -24.05 -0.69 13.12
CA LEU A 372 -23.91 -1.83 12.19
C LEU A 372 -24.54 -1.60 10.79
N GLU A 373 -25.32 -0.54 10.62
CA GLU A 373 -25.97 -0.17 9.36
C GLU A 373 -25.15 0.83 8.53
N ASN A 374 -24.10 1.42 9.10
CA ASN A 374 -23.27 2.44 8.46
C ASN A 374 -21.85 1.93 8.23
N CYS A 375 -21.32 2.15 7.04
CA CYS A 375 -19.92 1.93 6.75
C CYS A 375 -19.13 3.21 7.01
N GLY A 376 -17.99 3.09 7.71
CA GLY A 376 -17.02 4.16 7.82
C GLY A 376 -16.22 4.26 6.51
N VAL A 377 -16.17 5.44 5.92
CA VAL A 377 -15.33 5.75 4.76
C VAL A 377 -14.57 7.04 5.02
N THR A 378 -13.36 7.16 4.49
CA THR A 378 -12.61 8.42 4.58
C THR A 378 -13.26 9.51 3.74
N LEU A 379 -13.18 10.75 4.22
CA LEU A 379 -13.64 11.91 3.44
C LEU A 379 -12.73 12.23 2.26
N ALA A 380 -11.44 12.05 2.44
CA ALA A 380 -10.43 12.32 1.45
C ALA A 380 -9.85 11.02 0.87
N PHE A 381 -9.52 11.06 -0.41
CA PHE A 381 -8.85 10.00 -1.14
C PHE A 381 -7.71 10.60 -1.94
N SER A 382 -6.55 9.96 -1.99
CA SER A 382 -5.48 10.36 -2.91
C SER A 382 -5.67 9.75 -4.30
N ASN A 383 -6.39 8.64 -4.39
CA ASN A 383 -6.66 7.87 -5.61
C ASN A 383 -7.90 8.34 -6.39
N THR A 384 -8.22 9.61 -6.34
CA THR A 384 -9.28 10.21 -7.16
C THR A 384 -8.95 10.12 -8.65
N TYR A 385 -9.94 10.25 -9.49
CA TYR A 385 -9.73 10.26 -10.94
C TYR A 385 -10.41 11.48 -11.61
N TYR A 386 -9.80 11.95 -12.68
CA TYR A 386 -10.38 13.02 -13.49
C TYR A 386 -11.40 12.47 -14.47
N SER A 387 -12.64 12.92 -14.36
CA SER A 387 -13.68 12.58 -15.30
C SER A 387 -13.68 13.53 -16.51
N SER A 388 -13.46 12.99 -17.70
CA SER A 388 -13.59 13.76 -18.95
C SER A 388 -15.01 14.21 -19.24
N GLU A 389 -16.02 13.54 -18.69
CA GLU A 389 -17.43 13.91 -18.88
C GLU A 389 -17.81 15.16 -18.10
N THR A 390 -17.23 15.34 -16.91
CA THR A 390 -17.51 16.47 -16.02
C THR A 390 -16.42 17.53 -16.03
N GLU A 391 -15.28 17.25 -16.68
CA GLU A 391 -14.07 18.08 -16.68
C GLU A 391 -13.59 18.40 -15.25
N ASP A 392 -13.75 17.45 -14.33
CA ASP A 392 -13.48 17.65 -12.92
C ASP A 392 -13.01 16.35 -12.24
N TYR A 393 -12.37 16.47 -11.07
CA TYR A 393 -12.04 15.32 -10.23
C TYR A 393 -13.27 14.74 -9.58
N VAL A 394 -13.32 13.41 -9.51
CA VAL A 394 -14.41 12.65 -8.87
C VAL A 394 -13.81 11.69 -7.85
N SER A 395 -14.33 11.71 -6.65
CA SER A 395 -14.08 10.70 -5.63
C SER A 395 -15.32 9.82 -5.43
N VAL A 396 -15.17 8.75 -4.67
CA VAL A 396 -16.27 7.87 -4.25
C VAL A 396 -17.38 8.65 -3.53
N LEU A 397 -17.02 9.76 -2.83
CA LEU A 397 -17.94 10.64 -2.13
C LEU A 397 -18.37 11.87 -2.92
N GLY A 398 -18.12 11.89 -4.24
CA GLY A 398 -18.51 12.97 -5.14
C GLY A 398 -17.50 14.14 -5.16
N LYS A 399 -17.85 15.22 -5.87
CA LYS A 399 -16.95 16.32 -6.19
C LYS A 399 -16.46 17.14 -4.99
N LYS A 400 -17.24 17.24 -3.94
CA LYS A 400 -16.94 18.11 -2.79
C LYS A 400 -15.65 17.78 -2.07
N TYR A 401 -15.26 16.50 -2.07
CA TYR A 401 -14.08 15.99 -1.37
C TYR A 401 -12.98 15.52 -2.32
N ALA A 402 -13.19 15.63 -3.62
CA ALA A 402 -12.26 15.16 -4.64
C ALA A 402 -10.92 15.91 -4.64
N ASP A 403 -10.90 17.15 -4.15
CA ASP A 403 -9.69 17.96 -4.03
C ASP A 403 -8.91 17.71 -2.72
N TYR A 404 -9.46 16.91 -1.79
CA TYR A 404 -8.79 16.57 -0.55
C TYR A 404 -7.92 15.32 -0.75
N ASN A 405 -6.64 15.40 -0.40
CA ASN A 405 -5.75 14.26 -0.41
C ASN A 405 -5.79 13.55 0.94
N GLN A 406 -5.97 12.24 0.92
CA GLN A 406 -5.87 11.40 2.12
C GLN A 406 -4.46 11.43 2.70
N LEU A 407 -3.46 11.34 1.83
CA LEU A 407 -2.05 11.43 2.15
C LEU A 407 -1.37 12.39 1.17
N GLN A 408 -0.76 13.44 1.70
CA GLN A 408 -0.06 14.44 0.91
C GLN A 408 1.33 14.72 1.48
N LEU A 409 2.36 14.69 0.63
CA LEU A 409 3.69 15.15 1.00
C LEU A 409 3.72 16.68 1.05
N ILE A 410 4.04 17.26 2.20
CA ILE A 410 4.34 18.68 2.35
C ILE A 410 5.81 18.88 2.06
N ARG A 411 6.10 19.63 0.99
CA ARG A 411 7.44 19.84 0.45
C ARG A 411 8.11 21.04 1.08
N ASN A 412 9.41 21.01 1.22
CA ASN A 412 10.21 22.17 1.62
C ASN A 412 10.36 23.16 0.43
N ASP A 413 9.23 23.54 -0.15
CA ASP A 413 9.11 24.52 -1.24
C ASP A 413 7.89 25.43 -0.98
N GLU A 414 8.14 26.70 -0.70
CA GLU A 414 7.09 27.68 -0.41
C GLU A 414 6.17 27.95 -1.62
N THR A 415 6.61 27.59 -2.83
CA THR A 415 5.86 27.78 -4.07
C THR A 415 5.00 26.59 -4.44
N ALA A 416 5.26 25.42 -3.86
CA ALA A 416 4.48 24.22 -4.11
C ALA A 416 3.01 24.39 -3.68
N THR A 417 2.13 23.69 -4.37
CA THR A 417 0.68 23.72 -4.10
C THR A 417 0.19 22.33 -3.66
N HIS A 418 -1.00 22.26 -3.11
CA HIS A 418 -1.64 20.98 -2.74
C HIS A 418 -1.85 20.04 -3.94
N GLN A 419 -1.86 20.58 -5.15
CA GLN A 419 -1.96 19.83 -6.40
C GLN A 419 -0.60 19.80 -7.12
N CYS A 420 0.40 19.24 -6.46
CA CYS A 420 1.74 19.10 -7.03
C CYS A 420 1.82 17.88 -7.96
N ASP A 421 2.40 18.07 -9.15
CA ASP A 421 2.60 17.03 -10.18
C ASP A 421 4.05 16.54 -10.27
N MET A 422 4.87 16.83 -9.26
CA MET A 422 6.29 16.47 -9.24
C MET A 422 6.55 15.28 -8.30
N PHE A 423 7.44 14.41 -8.72
CA PHE A 423 8.03 13.41 -7.84
C PHE A 423 8.86 14.06 -6.72
N VAL A 424 8.96 13.35 -5.60
CA VAL A 424 9.80 13.77 -4.48
C VAL A 424 11.28 13.85 -4.89
N SER A 425 11.99 14.80 -4.34
CA SER A 425 13.41 15.01 -4.54
C SER A 425 14.14 15.34 -3.22
N ASN A 426 15.45 15.46 -3.26
CA ASN A 426 16.23 15.91 -2.10
C ASN A 426 15.82 17.32 -1.60
N ALA A 427 15.26 18.14 -2.47
CA ALA A 427 14.86 19.53 -2.14
C ALA A 427 13.57 19.56 -1.30
N ASP A 428 12.75 18.51 -1.36
CA ASP A 428 11.48 18.46 -0.66
C ASP A 428 11.63 18.11 0.85
N LEU A 429 12.80 17.60 1.23
CA LEU A 429 13.08 17.23 2.61
C LEU A 429 13.45 18.46 3.44
N PHE A 430 12.94 18.53 4.68
CA PHE A 430 13.41 19.52 5.66
C PHE A 430 14.73 19.03 6.27
N ARG A 431 15.82 19.67 5.89
CA ARG A 431 17.19 19.29 6.25
C ARG A 431 17.69 20.06 7.46
N ASP A 432 18.92 19.82 7.83
CA ASP A 432 19.60 20.49 8.94
C ASP A 432 19.53 22.03 8.82
N GLY A 433 19.09 22.69 9.89
CA GLY A 433 18.89 24.13 9.98
C GLY A 433 17.58 24.65 9.37
N GLU A 434 16.79 23.80 8.71
CA GLU A 434 15.53 24.21 8.08
C GLU A 434 14.35 24.14 9.07
N SER A 435 13.24 24.80 8.74
CA SER A 435 12.08 24.88 9.63
C SER A 435 10.76 24.89 8.86
N PHE A 436 9.71 24.47 9.54
CA PHE A 436 8.34 24.46 9.04
C PHE A 436 7.45 25.38 9.87
N SER A 437 6.60 26.14 9.18
CA SER A 437 5.39 26.74 9.74
C SER A 437 4.26 26.69 8.70
N MET A 438 3.03 26.49 9.15
CA MET A 438 1.89 26.44 8.23
C MET A 438 1.72 27.74 7.42
N SER A 439 2.11 28.91 7.98
CA SER A 439 2.04 30.18 7.28
C SER A 439 3.03 30.26 6.11
N THR A 440 4.24 29.74 6.28
CA THR A 440 5.27 29.70 5.23
C THR A 440 4.84 28.82 4.06
N PHE A 441 4.33 27.62 4.35
CA PHE A 441 3.93 26.64 3.34
C PHE A 441 2.42 26.64 3.04
N SER A 442 1.76 27.77 3.22
CA SER A 442 0.30 27.92 3.15
C SER A 442 -0.32 27.48 1.83
N ASN A 443 0.41 27.57 0.71
CA ASN A 443 -0.08 27.17 -0.61
C ASN A 443 -0.26 25.65 -0.77
N GLN A 444 0.41 24.87 0.05
CA GLN A 444 0.31 23.41 0.02
C GLN A 444 -0.91 22.88 0.77
N PHE A 445 -1.66 23.74 1.43
CA PHE A 445 -2.92 23.40 2.09
C PHE A 445 -4.09 23.94 1.28
N MET A 446 -5.09 23.12 1.02
CA MET A 446 -6.24 23.49 0.22
C MET A 446 -6.94 24.75 0.75
N LYS A 447 -7.02 24.93 2.07
CA LYS A 447 -7.59 26.09 2.74
C LYS A 447 -6.57 27.19 3.08
N LYS A 448 -5.45 27.26 2.32
CA LYS A 448 -4.45 28.33 2.44
C LYS A 448 -3.99 28.61 3.88
N GLY A 449 -3.16 27.73 4.40
CA GLY A 449 -2.61 27.85 5.76
C GLY A 449 -3.55 27.41 6.87
N LYS A 450 -4.53 26.59 6.52
CA LYS A 450 -5.41 25.87 7.45
C LYS A 450 -5.52 24.41 7.04
N MET A 451 -5.79 23.57 7.99
CA MET A 451 -6.16 22.17 7.76
C MET A 451 -7.44 22.08 6.91
N ASN A 452 -7.72 20.95 6.31
CA ASN A 452 -8.96 20.73 5.54
C ASN A 452 -10.22 20.87 6.40
N SER A 453 -10.12 20.61 7.71
CA SER A 453 -11.16 20.92 8.70
C SER A 453 -11.46 22.43 8.79
N GLY A 454 -10.51 23.27 8.44
CA GLY A 454 -10.59 24.73 8.58
C GLY A 454 -9.92 25.26 9.84
N GLU A 455 -9.36 24.40 10.68
CA GLU A 455 -8.62 24.76 11.87
C GLU A 455 -7.18 25.15 11.56
N SER A 456 -6.54 25.87 12.46
CA SER A 456 -5.10 26.17 12.39
C SER A 456 -4.34 25.09 13.13
N LEU A 457 -3.24 24.58 12.53
CA LEU A 457 -2.44 23.52 13.16
C LEU A 457 -1.87 23.95 14.52
N GLY A 458 -1.44 25.20 14.65
CA GLY A 458 -0.90 25.74 15.90
C GLY A 458 0.50 25.24 16.28
N TRP A 459 1.21 24.61 15.35
CA TRP A 459 2.55 24.06 15.56
C TRP A 459 3.52 24.51 14.49
N SER A 460 4.78 24.71 14.90
CA SER A 460 5.94 24.86 14.02
C SER A 460 7.08 23.97 14.51
N PHE A 461 8.07 23.70 13.66
CA PHE A 461 9.28 23.00 14.08
C PHE A 461 10.53 23.48 13.34
N SER A 462 11.69 23.24 13.93
CA SER A 462 13.00 23.33 13.28
C SER A 462 13.78 22.04 13.44
N VAL A 463 14.70 21.81 12.52
CA VAL A 463 15.44 20.54 12.34
C VAL A 463 16.91 20.75 12.65
N ASP A 464 17.52 19.85 13.44
CA ASP A 464 18.96 19.70 13.65
C ASP A 464 19.31 18.24 13.38
N ILE A 465 20.17 17.96 12.40
CA ILE A 465 20.54 16.57 12.02
C ILE A 465 21.98 16.30 12.39
N GLN A 466 22.19 15.23 13.15
CA GLN A 466 23.50 14.77 13.58
C GLN A 466 23.81 13.37 13.04
N GLY A 467 25.05 13.17 12.61
CA GLY A 467 25.47 11.89 12.05
C GLY A 467 25.03 11.66 10.61
N SER A 468 25.08 10.42 10.15
CA SER A 468 24.71 10.02 8.80
C SER A 468 24.26 8.57 8.73
N GLY A 469 23.51 8.21 7.66
CA GLY A 469 23.02 6.86 7.41
C GLY A 469 22.11 6.36 8.53
N LYS A 470 22.12 5.06 8.79
CA LYS A 470 21.24 4.41 9.79
C LYS A 470 21.48 4.85 11.26
N ASN A 471 22.59 5.50 11.55
CA ASN A 471 22.92 6.01 12.88
C ASN A 471 22.69 7.52 13.00
N ALA A 472 22.14 8.17 11.98
CA ALA A 472 21.80 9.58 12.06
C ALA A 472 20.62 9.79 13.03
N VAL A 473 20.57 11.00 13.59
CA VAL A 473 19.47 11.42 14.48
C VAL A 473 19.04 12.82 14.06
N ALA A 474 17.75 13.05 13.92
CA ALA A 474 17.17 14.37 13.72
C ALA A 474 16.52 14.84 15.03
N GLU A 475 17.01 15.91 15.62
CA GLU A 475 16.34 16.61 16.72
C GLU A 475 15.35 17.62 16.13
N LEU A 476 14.08 17.47 16.49
CA LEU A 476 13.02 18.43 16.19
C LEU A 476 12.78 19.32 17.41
N LYS A 477 12.91 20.63 17.24
CA LYS A 477 12.42 21.59 18.21
C LYS A 477 11.00 22.01 17.80
N ILE A 478 10.01 21.53 18.52
CA ILE A 478 8.57 21.75 18.26
C ILE A 478 8.06 22.85 19.16
N GLN A 479 7.31 23.80 18.59
CA GLN A 479 6.82 24.98 19.30
C GLN A 479 5.37 25.30 18.93
N LYS A 480 4.57 25.71 19.89
CA LYS A 480 3.27 26.33 19.64
C LYS A 480 3.40 27.69 18.97
N VAL A 481 2.50 28.01 18.06
CA VAL A 481 2.49 29.26 17.28
C VAL A 481 1.21 30.04 17.55
#